data_8e40c77adb50b49cd6ec87a4765f894c
#
_entry.id   8e40c77adb50b49cd6ec87a4765f894c
#
_cell.length_a   1.000
_cell.length_b   1.000
_cell.length_c   1.000
_cell.angle_alpha   90.00
_cell.angle_beta   90.00
_cell.angle_gamma   90.00
#
_symmetry.space_group_name_H-M   'P 1'
#
loop_
_entity.id
_entity.type
_entity.pdbx_description
1 polymer ?
#
loop_
_entity_poly.entity_id
_entity_poly.type
_entity_poly.pdbx_seq_one_letter_code
_entity_poly.pdbx_strand_id
1 'polypeptide(L)'
;MAAAAQLFAATPQLIVQKVNNQGAVPGNTYRVYAQVDEGQSIHAVWGDTQHPIIIESTAPFYQNALASYGSNSIHPNLVAVDPNVQYDSFITLGYEDATNNTVWDIGVDFSSFNDGGEILVSNGAWFLLPQDEKCSPSNAGLVLLAQFTTTGAANGTLNLQGWEGQNEVWKALDLKFSTENAQTFGCTNAQASNYNPSATFNDGTCEDNATETVLSVATNTSVENTWAVFPNPVRDQLIHIQFSNVTSETSKMSVDIFDMAGMKIVSRELSKGNFVSGNKVTIEQALSAGSYKIALTRDGVVETKTLVVAK
;
A
#
# COMPACT_ATOMS: atom_id res chain seq x y z
N MET A 1 -38.63 -11.99 12.01
CA MET A 1 -37.25 -12.53 11.98
C MET A 1 -36.67 -12.20 10.61
N ALA A 2 -35.81 -11.22 10.53
CA ALA A 2 -35.07 -10.90 9.30
C ALA A 2 -33.91 -11.87 9.23
N ALA A 3 -33.86 -12.70 8.17
CA ALA A 3 -32.71 -13.53 7.87
C ALA A 3 -31.55 -12.58 7.48
N ALA A 4 -30.49 -12.56 8.28
CA ALA A 4 -29.25 -11.96 7.88
C ALA A 4 -28.75 -12.76 6.65
N ALA A 5 -28.67 -12.11 5.50
CA ALA A 5 -27.95 -12.66 4.36
C ALA A 5 -26.49 -12.78 4.79
N GLN A 6 -25.97 -14.00 4.92
CA GLN A 6 -24.54 -14.21 4.96
C GLN A 6 -24.01 -13.78 3.59
N LEU A 7 -23.32 -12.63 3.55
CA LEU A 7 -22.42 -12.34 2.44
C LEU A 7 -21.30 -13.40 2.52
N PHE A 8 -21.33 -14.34 1.59
CA PHE A 8 -20.16 -15.19 1.35
C PHE A 8 -19.07 -14.26 0.81
N ALA A 9 -17.91 -14.24 1.46
CA ALA A 9 -16.72 -13.61 0.91
C ALA A 9 -16.49 -14.10 -0.52
N ALA A 10 -16.17 -13.20 -1.44
CA ALA A 10 -15.86 -13.60 -2.81
C ALA A 10 -14.63 -14.51 -2.79
N THR A 11 -14.63 -15.54 -3.64
CA THR A 11 -13.45 -16.39 -3.79
C THR A 11 -12.30 -15.53 -4.33
N PRO A 12 -11.10 -15.58 -3.73
CA PRO A 12 -9.94 -14.87 -4.25
C PRO A 12 -9.73 -15.12 -5.76
N GLN A 13 -9.34 -14.08 -6.48
CA GLN A 13 -9.06 -14.16 -7.92
C GLN A 13 -7.60 -13.82 -8.19
N LEU A 14 -7.02 -14.43 -9.23
CA LEU A 14 -5.69 -14.07 -9.71
C LEU A 14 -5.81 -13.03 -10.83
N ILE A 15 -5.16 -11.89 -10.64
CA ILE A 15 -5.10 -10.79 -11.60
C ILE A 15 -3.67 -10.68 -12.12
N VAL A 16 -3.52 -10.59 -13.44
CA VAL A 16 -2.22 -10.42 -14.08
C VAL A 16 -2.08 -8.99 -14.59
N GLN A 17 -1.06 -8.30 -14.10
CA GLN A 17 -0.65 -6.98 -14.57
C GLN A 17 0.40 -7.13 -15.66
N LYS A 18 0.28 -6.39 -16.76
CA LYS A 18 1.38 -6.18 -17.69
C LYS A 18 2.23 -5.00 -17.24
N VAL A 19 3.51 -5.25 -16.97
CA VAL A 19 4.49 -4.23 -16.57
C VAL A 19 5.26 -3.76 -17.81
N ASN A 20 5.39 -2.45 -17.98
CA ASN A 20 6.19 -1.89 -19.07
C ASN A 20 7.70 -1.98 -18.72
N ASN A 21 8.41 -2.91 -19.31
CA ASN A 21 9.86 -3.05 -19.15
C ASN A 21 10.67 -2.20 -20.17
N GLN A 22 9.99 -1.39 -20.99
CA GLN A 22 10.61 -0.48 -21.96
C GLN A 22 11.60 -1.16 -22.93
N GLY A 23 11.49 -2.48 -23.09
CA GLY A 23 12.42 -3.27 -23.91
C GLY A 23 13.80 -3.47 -23.29
N ALA A 24 13.97 -3.22 -21.98
CA ALA A 24 15.23 -3.39 -21.27
C ALA A 24 15.70 -4.85 -21.23
N VAL A 25 14.76 -5.79 -21.24
CA VAL A 25 15.01 -7.24 -21.29
C VAL A 25 14.12 -7.87 -22.37
N PRO A 26 14.50 -9.05 -22.90
CA PRO A 26 13.66 -9.76 -23.89
C PRO A 26 12.30 -10.16 -23.32
N GLY A 27 11.25 -9.94 -24.10
CA GLY A 27 9.88 -10.34 -23.75
C GLY A 27 9.12 -9.27 -22.98
N ASN A 28 8.04 -9.70 -22.35
CA ASN A 28 7.17 -8.87 -21.53
C ASN A 28 7.30 -9.27 -20.05
N THR A 29 7.18 -8.30 -19.17
CA THR A 29 7.15 -8.52 -17.72
C THR A 29 5.70 -8.48 -17.24
N TYR A 30 5.36 -9.42 -16.36
CA TYR A 30 4.03 -9.57 -15.78
C TYR A 30 4.14 -9.73 -14.28
N ARG A 31 3.18 -9.19 -13.54
CA ARG A 31 3.01 -9.43 -12.12
C ARG A 31 1.70 -10.14 -11.87
N VAL A 32 1.73 -11.17 -11.05
CA VAL A 32 0.56 -11.94 -10.64
C VAL A 32 0.17 -11.51 -9.24
N TYR A 33 -1.05 -11.05 -9.10
CA TYR A 33 -1.64 -10.65 -7.82
C TYR A 33 -2.80 -11.56 -7.46
N ALA A 34 -2.99 -11.80 -6.18
CA ALA A 34 -4.27 -12.24 -5.66
C ALA A 34 -5.10 -11.02 -5.28
N GLN A 35 -6.33 -10.97 -5.74
CA GLN A 35 -7.34 -10.02 -5.28
C GLN A 35 -8.17 -10.69 -4.21
N VAL A 36 -8.26 -10.05 -3.04
CA VAL A 36 -9.01 -10.51 -1.87
C VAL A 36 -9.89 -9.39 -1.33
N ASP A 37 -10.91 -9.77 -0.56
CA ASP A 37 -11.85 -8.83 0.05
C ASP A 37 -11.23 -8.09 1.26
N GLU A 38 -11.88 -7.00 1.65
CA GLU A 38 -11.51 -6.25 2.85
C GLU A 38 -11.58 -7.16 4.08
N GLY A 39 -10.56 -7.10 4.92
CA GLY A 39 -10.44 -7.94 6.12
C GLY A 39 -9.83 -9.32 5.89
N GLN A 40 -9.57 -9.70 4.63
CA GLN A 40 -8.83 -10.91 4.30
C GLN A 40 -7.32 -10.63 4.21
N SER A 41 -6.52 -11.63 4.55
CA SER A 41 -5.07 -11.63 4.41
C SER A 41 -4.60 -12.96 3.81
N ILE A 42 -3.44 -12.95 3.12
CA ILE A 42 -2.84 -14.15 2.54
C ILE A 42 -1.55 -14.47 3.30
N HIS A 43 -1.41 -15.71 3.77
CA HIS A 43 -0.23 -16.11 4.54
C HIS A 43 0.62 -17.15 3.83
N ALA A 44 0.06 -17.90 2.90
CA ALA A 44 0.79 -18.91 2.15
C ALA A 44 0.25 -19.11 0.75
N VAL A 45 1.18 -19.42 -0.16
CA VAL A 45 0.93 -20.08 -1.44
C VAL A 45 1.50 -21.49 -1.29
N TRP A 46 0.68 -22.53 -1.48
CA TRP A 46 1.04 -23.87 -1.11
C TRP A 46 0.57 -24.91 -2.16
N GLY A 47 1.25 -26.06 -2.19
CA GLY A 47 0.87 -27.17 -3.06
C GLY A 47 0.99 -28.51 -2.34
N ASP A 48 0.07 -29.41 -2.65
CA ASP A 48 0.11 -30.81 -2.26
C ASP A 48 -0.10 -31.72 -3.49
N THR A 49 -0.17 -33.03 -3.27
CA THR A 49 -0.32 -34.01 -4.35
C THR A 49 -1.68 -33.96 -5.05
N GLN A 50 -2.71 -33.40 -4.42
CA GLN A 50 -4.06 -33.25 -4.98
C GLN A 50 -4.23 -31.88 -5.66
N HIS A 51 -3.57 -30.87 -5.14
CA HIS A 51 -3.61 -29.49 -5.59
C HIS A 51 -2.18 -28.95 -5.77
N PRO A 52 -1.43 -29.41 -6.80
CA PRO A 52 -0.07 -28.95 -7.03
C PRO A 52 -0.06 -27.49 -7.49
N ILE A 53 0.98 -26.74 -7.09
CA ILE A 53 1.31 -25.49 -7.78
C ILE A 53 1.98 -25.87 -9.10
N ILE A 54 1.52 -25.24 -10.17
CA ILE A 54 2.10 -25.36 -11.51
C ILE A 54 2.25 -23.95 -12.06
N ILE A 55 3.48 -23.58 -12.47
CA ILE A 55 3.77 -22.33 -13.17
C ILE A 55 4.67 -22.69 -14.34
N GLU A 56 4.20 -22.41 -15.54
CA GLU A 56 4.88 -22.77 -16.77
C GLU A 56 4.83 -21.63 -17.80
N SER A 57 5.73 -21.66 -18.77
CA SER A 57 5.74 -20.71 -19.89
C SER A 57 6.09 -21.42 -21.20
N THR A 58 5.55 -20.93 -22.31
CA THR A 58 5.87 -21.42 -23.67
C THR A 58 7.27 -21.04 -24.14
N ALA A 59 7.98 -20.18 -23.42
CA ALA A 59 9.38 -19.82 -23.61
C ALA A 59 10.04 -19.63 -22.25
N PRO A 60 11.38 -19.71 -22.14
CA PRO A 60 12.06 -19.57 -20.85
C PRO A 60 11.67 -18.30 -20.10
N PHE A 61 11.57 -18.41 -18.78
CA PHE A 61 11.54 -17.27 -17.90
C PHE A 61 12.90 -16.56 -17.90
N TYR A 62 12.88 -15.25 -17.96
CA TYR A 62 14.11 -14.44 -17.80
C TYR A 62 14.60 -14.54 -16.37
N GLN A 63 15.86 -14.93 -16.21
CA GLN A 63 16.56 -14.98 -14.94
C GLN A 63 17.81 -14.11 -15.05
N ASN A 64 17.97 -13.14 -14.15
CA ASN A 64 19.14 -12.30 -14.08
C ASN A 64 20.25 -13.00 -13.27
N ALA A 65 21.47 -13.02 -13.77
CA ALA A 65 22.57 -13.71 -13.11
C ALA A 65 22.94 -13.17 -11.71
N LEU A 66 22.48 -11.96 -11.36
CA LEU A 66 22.69 -11.35 -10.05
C LEU A 66 21.53 -11.60 -9.07
N ALA A 67 20.48 -12.26 -9.51
CA ALA A 67 19.28 -12.55 -8.72
C ALA A 67 19.03 -14.06 -8.62
N SER A 68 18.05 -14.47 -7.88
CA SER A 68 17.59 -15.84 -7.74
C SER A 68 16.05 -15.89 -7.77
N TYR A 69 15.44 -17.02 -7.44
CA TYR A 69 13.99 -17.26 -7.58
C TYR A 69 13.06 -16.37 -6.74
N GLY A 70 13.56 -15.72 -5.68
CA GLY A 70 12.73 -14.99 -4.74
C GLY A 70 12.91 -13.47 -4.84
N SER A 71 11.87 -12.73 -4.48
CA SER A 71 11.92 -11.25 -4.40
C SER A 71 12.98 -10.74 -3.43
N ASN A 72 13.36 -11.55 -2.42
CA ASN A 72 14.44 -11.23 -1.49
C ASN A 72 15.82 -11.15 -2.15
N SER A 73 15.97 -11.58 -3.38
CA SER A 73 17.20 -11.42 -4.17
C SER A 73 17.22 -10.14 -5.01
N ILE A 74 16.08 -9.47 -5.19
CA ILE A 74 15.97 -8.19 -5.91
C ILE A 74 16.37 -7.04 -4.98
N HIS A 75 17.66 -6.97 -4.65
CA HIS A 75 18.13 -5.93 -3.73
C HIS A 75 18.30 -4.58 -4.47
N PRO A 76 17.85 -3.44 -3.93
CA PRO A 76 17.98 -2.12 -4.55
C PRO A 76 19.42 -1.78 -4.98
N ASN A 77 20.42 -2.23 -4.21
CA ASN A 77 21.83 -2.05 -4.57
C ASN A 77 22.24 -2.85 -5.83
N LEU A 78 21.63 -4.01 -6.08
CA LEU A 78 21.88 -4.77 -7.31
C LEU A 78 21.21 -4.10 -8.50
N VAL A 79 20.02 -3.56 -8.33
CA VAL A 79 19.34 -2.75 -9.36
C VAL A 79 20.16 -1.50 -9.72
N ALA A 80 20.90 -0.92 -8.79
CA ALA A 80 21.81 0.19 -9.07
C ALA A 80 23.03 -0.23 -9.91
N VAL A 81 23.45 -1.50 -9.82
CA VAL A 81 24.58 -2.07 -10.62
C VAL A 81 24.10 -2.55 -11.99
N ASP A 82 23.00 -3.29 -12.02
CA ASP A 82 22.32 -3.74 -13.23
C ASP A 82 20.81 -3.47 -13.12
N PRO A 83 20.30 -2.42 -13.78
CA PRO A 83 18.88 -2.10 -13.77
C PRO A 83 17.96 -3.23 -14.25
N ASN A 84 18.50 -4.21 -15.00
CA ASN A 84 17.69 -5.33 -15.50
C ASN A 84 17.30 -6.32 -14.40
N VAL A 85 17.97 -6.30 -13.24
CA VAL A 85 17.59 -7.09 -12.05
C VAL A 85 16.13 -6.85 -11.65
N GLN A 86 15.61 -5.63 -11.83
CA GLN A 86 14.22 -5.32 -11.50
C GLN A 86 13.17 -6.10 -12.32
N TYR A 87 13.59 -6.68 -13.47
CA TYR A 87 12.71 -7.46 -14.35
C TYR A 87 12.93 -8.96 -14.22
N ASP A 88 13.72 -9.39 -13.24
CA ASP A 88 13.92 -10.81 -12.96
C ASP A 88 12.60 -11.53 -12.67
N SER A 89 12.55 -12.83 -12.97
CA SER A 89 11.39 -13.64 -12.64
C SER A 89 11.55 -14.19 -11.24
N PHE A 90 10.56 -13.94 -10.37
CA PHE A 90 10.58 -14.37 -8.98
C PHE A 90 9.20 -14.69 -8.43
N ILE A 91 9.17 -15.47 -7.36
CA ILE A 91 7.97 -15.66 -6.52
C ILE A 91 8.09 -14.80 -5.27
N THR A 92 6.94 -14.45 -4.69
CA THR A 92 6.89 -13.64 -3.47
C THR A 92 5.54 -13.81 -2.77
N LEU A 93 5.39 -13.12 -1.66
CA LEU A 93 4.11 -12.87 -1.01
C LEU A 93 4.16 -11.44 -0.45
N GLY A 94 3.56 -10.50 -1.20
CA GLY A 94 3.44 -9.09 -0.85
C GLY A 94 4.71 -8.24 -0.97
N TYR A 95 5.90 -8.84 -1.10
CA TYR A 95 7.16 -8.11 -1.23
C TYR A 95 7.57 -7.95 -2.69
N GLU A 96 8.07 -6.77 -3.06
CA GLU A 96 8.56 -6.45 -4.40
C GLU A 96 10.09 -6.58 -4.51
N ASP A 97 10.80 -6.45 -3.40
CA ASP A 97 12.26 -6.48 -3.33
C ASP A 97 12.76 -7.06 -1.99
N ALA A 98 14.07 -6.97 -1.77
CA ALA A 98 14.76 -7.49 -0.58
C ALA A 98 14.57 -6.61 0.69
N THR A 99 13.94 -5.44 0.58
CA THR A 99 13.84 -4.52 1.71
C THR A 99 12.91 -5.07 2.78
N ASN A 100 13.48 -5.47 3.92
CA ASN A 100 12.78 -6.10 5.04
C ASN A 100 11.96 -7.35 4.65
N ASN A 101 12.34 -8.02 3.57
CA ASN A 101 11.63 -9.17 3.04
C ASN A 101 11.78 -10.39 3.96
N THR A 102 10.66 -10.93 4.41
CA THR A 102 10.55 -12.06 5.34
C THR A 102 9.81 -13.25 4.74
N VAL A 103 9.74 -13.34 3.41
CA VAL A 103 9.17 -14.52 2.72
C VAL A 103 10.07 -15.72 2.93
N TRP A 104 9.48 -16.82 3.40
CA TRP A 104 10.12 -18.12 3.58
C TRP A 104 9.54 -19.13 2.60
N ASP A 105 10.32 -20.15 2.27
CA ASP A 105 9.85 -21.32 1.52
C ASP A 105 10.23 -22.63 2.22
N ILE A 106 9.46 -23.67 1.93
CA ILE A 106 9.70 -25.01 2.41
C ILE A 106 9.23 -26.04 1.38
N GLY A 107 10.08 -27.02 1.08
CA GLY A 107 9.73 -28.12 0.18
C GLY A 107 9.56 -27.72 -1.29
N VAL A 108 10.09 -26.56 -1.69
CA VAL A 108 10.03 -26.08 -3.08
C VAL A 108 11.41 -26.27 -3.73
N ASP A 109 11.43 -26.91 -4.89
CA ASP A 109 12.63 -27.00 -5.73
C ASP A 109 12.57 -25.95 -6.85
N PHE A 110 13.45 -24.97 -6.78
CA PHE A 110 13.56 -23.89 -7.75
C PHE A 110 14.62 -24.12 -8.83
N SER A 111 15.26 -25.29 -8.88
CA SER A 111 16.38 -25.54 -9.81
C SER A 111 15.95 -25.34 -11.27
N SER A 112 14.82 -25.90 -11.68
CA SER A 112 14.26 -25.70 -13.03
C SER A 112 13.95 -24.23 -13.30
N PHE A 113 13.32 -23.54 -12.37
CA PHE A 113 12.94 -22.15 -12.52
C PHE A 113 14.14 -21.20 -12.62
N ASN A 114 15.21 -21.45 -11.85
CA ASN A 114 16.46 -20.69 -11.95
C ASN A 114 17.13 -20.82 -13.33
N ASP A 115 16.89 -21.92 -14.03
CA ASP A 115 17.33 -22.14 -15.41
C ASP A 115 16.30 -21.66 -16.46
N GLY A 116 15.26 -20.93 -16.01
CA GLY A 116 14.20 -20.40 -16.86
C GLY A 116 13.06 -21.38 -17.14
N GLY A 117 13.02 -22.53 -16.47
CA GLY A 117 11.99 -23.56 -16.59
C GLY A 117 10.78 -23.33 -15.67
N GLU A 118 10.00 -24.37 -15.48
CA GLU A 118 8.76 -24.37 -14.70
C GLU A 118 8.98 -24.40 -13.18
N ILE A 119 7.94 -24.04 -12.43
CA ILE A 119 7.79 -24.33 -11.00
C ILE A 119 6.70 -25.41 -10.84
N LEU A 120 7.06 -26.53 -10.22
CA LEU A 120 6.13 -27.60 -9.85
C LEU A 120 6.28 -27.91 -8.36
N VAL A 121 5.22 -27.68 -7.56
CA VAL A 121 5.23 -27.94 -6.13
C VAL A 121 4.07 -28.85 -5.77
N SER A 122 4.39 -30.09 -5.39
CA SER A 122 3.42 -31.10 -4.93
C SER A 122 3.50 -31.41 -3.43
N ASN A 123 4.41 -30.78 -2.71
CA ASN A 123 4.53 -30.84 -1.25
C ASN A 123 5.41 -29.69 -0.75
N GLY A 124 4.88 -28.48 -0.72
CA GLY A 124 5.65 -27.32 -0.30
C GLY A 124 4.83 -26.04 -0.31
N ALA A 125 5.48 -24.96 0.10
CA ALA A 125 4.85 -23.64 0.17
C ALA A 125 5.91 -22.54 0.20
N TRP A 126 5.52 -21.31 -0.18
CA TRP A 126 6.16 -20.10 0.30
C TRP A 126 5.15 -19.27 1.09
N PHE A 127 5.62 -18.62 2.14
CA PHE A 127 4.73 -18.08 3.15
C PHE A 127 5.34 -16.92 3.94
N LEU A 128 4.46 -16.18 4.62
CA LEU A 128 4.78 -15.16 5.63
C LEU A 128 4.20 -15.56 6.99
N LEU A 129 4.80 -15.03 8.05
CA LEU A 129 4.18 -15.13 9.38
C LEU A 129 2.94 -14.23 9.44
N PRO A 130 1.88 -14.65 10.16
CA PRO A 130 0.59 -13.95 10.15
C PRO A 130 0.59 -12.49 10.62
N GLN A 131 1.64 -12.04 11.33
CA GLN A 131 1.80 -10.66 11.80
C GLN A 131 2.51 -9.76 10.79
N ASP A 132 2.97 -10.32 9.67
CA ASP A 132 3.62 -9.53 8.63
C ASP A 132 2.59 -8.64 7.93
N GLU A 133 2.89 -7.34 7.82
CA GLU A 133 2.00 -6.38 7.17
C GLU A 133 1.72 -6.69 5.69
N LYS A 134 2.66 -7.39 5.03
CA LYS A 134 2.56 -7.79 3.63
C LYS A 134 1.57 -8.93 3.37
N CYS A 135 1.10 -9.59 4.43
CA CYS A 135 -0.04 -10.51 4.35
C CYS A 135 -1.34 -9.79 3.97
N SER A 136 -1.44 -8.50 4.29
CA SER A 136 -2.63 -7.69 4.04
C SER A 136 -2.60 -7.10 2.63
N PRO A 137 -3.76 -6.99 1.96
CA PRO A 137 -3.83 -6.43 0.63
C PRO A 137 -3.60 -4.91 0.62
N SER A 138 -3.22 -4.39 -0.55
CA SER A 138 -3.22 -2.97 -0.85
C SER A 138 -4.64 -2.38 -0.84
N ASN A 139 -4.76 -1.05 -1.00
CA ASN A 139 -6.05 -0.37 -1.11
C ASN A 139 -6.92 -0.88 -2.28
N ALA A 140 -6.32 -1.52 -3.29
CA ALA A 140 -7.04 -2.17 -4.39
C ALA A 140 -7.41 -3.63 -4.09
N GLY A 141 -7.19 -4.13 -2.88
CA GLY A 141 -7.42 -5.52 -2.51
C GLY A 141 -6.37 -6.50 -3.04
N LEU A 142 -5.16 -6.04 -3.42
CA LEU A 142 -4.17 -6.82 -4.14
C LEU A 142 -2.98 -7.21 -3.25
N VAL A 143 -2.56 -8.48 -3.33
CA VAL A 143 -1.31 -9.01 -2.76
C VAL A 143 -0.47 -9.58 -3.90
N LEU A 144 0.78 -9.11 -4.07
CA LEU A 144 1.70 -9.60 -5.09
C LEU A 144 2.16 -11.02 -4.75
N LEU A 145 2.07 -11.95 -5.74
CA LEU A 145 2.47 -13.35 -5.58
C LEU A 145 3.69 -13.73 -6.41
N ALA A 146 3.88 -13.11 -7.56
CA ALA A 146 5.01 -13.40 -8.45
C ALA A 146 5.22 -12.29 -9.49
N GLN A 147 6.44 -12.27 -10.06
CA GLN A 147 6.76 -11.55 -11.28
C GLN A 147 7.37 -12.53 -12.28
N PHE A 148 6.95 -12.44 -13.53
CA PHE A 148 7.47 -13.26 -14.62
C PHE A 148 7.82 -12.41 -15.82
N THR A 149 9.02 -12.59 -16.35
CA THR A 149 9.45 -12.00 -17.62
C THR A 149 9.72 -13.13 -18.60
N THR A 150 9.06 -13.13 -19.75
CA THR A 150 9.20 -14.16 -20.76
C THR A 150 8.85 -13.62 -22.15
N THR A 151 9.42 -14.23 -23.18
CA THR A 151 9.02 -14.00 -24.59
C THR A 151 7.81 -14.83 -25.00
N GLY A 152 7.40 -15.75 -24.14
CA GLY A 152 6.22 -16.62 -24.36
C GLY A 152 5.00 -16.18 -23.57
N ALA A 153 4.02 -17.07 -23.50
CA ALA A 153 2.85 -16.95 -22.61
C ALA A 153 3.08 -17.80 -21.37
N ALA A 154 2.93 -17.20 -20.19
CA ALA A 154 3.01 -17.88 -18.91
C ALA A 154 1.60 -18.16 -18.36
N ASN A 155 1.44 -19.33 -17.77
CA ASN A 155 0.21 -19.81 -17.14
C ASN A 155 0.53 -20.45 -15.80
N GLY A 156 -0.44 -20.52 -14.92
CA GLY A 156 -0.24 -21.25 -13.67
C GLY A 156 -1.51 -21.54 -12.91
N THR A 157 -1.36 -22.46 -11.97
CA THR A 157 -2.36 -22.84 -10.97
C THR A 157 -1.74 -22.68 -9.60
N LEU A 158 -2.39 -21.93 -8.71
CA LEU A 158 -1.94 -21.65 -7.36
C LEU A 158 -3.03 -21.99 -6.34
N ASN A 159 -2.61 -22.36 -5.13
CA ASN A 159 -3.52 -22.49 -3.99
C ASN A 159 -3.09 -21.49 -2.92
N LEU A 160 -4.05 -20.80 -2.36
CA LEU A 160 -3.83 -19.76 -1.36
C LEU A 160 -4.43 -20.17 -0.02
N GLN A 161 -3.78 -19.76 1.05
CA GLN A 161 -4.32 -19.84 2.40
C GLN A 161 -4.11 -18.52 3.11
N GLY A 162 -5.13 -18.11 3.83
CA GLY A 162 -5.11 -16.86 4.57
C GLY A 162 -6.07 -16.84 5.74
N TRP A 163 -6.26 -15.66 6.31
CA TRP A 163 -7.21 -15.43 7.38
C TRP A 163 -8.26 -14.40 6.95
N GLU A 164 -9.47 -14.60 7.49
CA GLU A 164 -10.52 -13.59 7.48
C GLU A 164 -10.69 -13.09 8.91
N GLY A 165 -10.60 -11.75 9.10
CA GLY A 165 -10.54 -11.17 10.44
C GLY A 165 -9.31 -11.65 11.23
N GLN A 166 -9.50 -12.00 12.50
CA GLN A 166 -8.39 -12.30 13.39
C GLN A 166 -7.97 -13.78 13.43
N ASN A 167 -8.84 -14.73 13.06
CA ASN A 167 -8.54 -16.16 13.28
C ASN A 167 -9.28 -17.14 12.34
N GLU A 168 -10.11 -16.70 11.42
CA GLU A 168 -10.83 -17.61 10.55
C GLU A 168 -9.98 -17.97 9.33
N VAL A 169 -9.52 -19.21 9.26
CA VAL A 169 -8.67 -19.69 8.18
C VAL A 169 -9.51 -19.97 6.94
N TRP A 170 -9.14 -19.40 5.80
CA TRP A 170 -9.71 -19.71 4.51
C TRP A 170 -8.67 -20.33 3.56
N LYS A 171 -9.16 -21.07 2.58
CA LYS A 171 -8.36 -21.64 1.49
C LYS A 171 -9.05 -21.42 0.16
N ALA A 172 -8.28 -21.10 -0.86
CA ALA A 172 -8.73 -21.05 -2.24
C ALA A 172 -7.83 -21.99 -3.07
N LEU A 173 -8.44 -22.88 -3.81
CA LEU A 173 -7.75 -23.99 -4.49
C LEU A 173 -7.86 -23.80 -6.00
N ASP A 174 -6.82 -24.28 -6.71
CA ASP A 174 -6.78 -24.39 -8.16
C ASP A 174 -7.08 -23.06 -8.89
N LEU A 175 -6.66 -21.95 -8.28
CA LEU A 175 -6.77 -20.62 -8.88
C LEU A 175 -5.85 -20.54 -10.10
N LYS A 176 -6.39 -20.09 -11.22
CA LYS A 176 -5.67 -20.04 -12.50
C LYS A 176 -5.35 -18.61 -12.91
N PHE A 177 -4.17 -18.43 -13.48
CA PHE A 177 -3.78 -17.22 -14.18
C PHE A 177 -3.23 -17.51 -15.58
N SER A 178 -3.31 -16.51 -16.46
CA SER A 178 -2.66 -16.50 -17.77
C SER A 178 -2.21 -15.11 -18.13
N THR A 179 -0.99 -14.97 -18.64
CA THR A 179 -0.46 -13.70 -19.15
C THR A 179 -1.17 -13.23 -20.43
N GLU A 180 -1.92 -14.09 -21.11
CA GLU A 180 -2.77 -13.72 -22.24
C GLU A 180 -3.94 -12.84 -21.81
N ASN A 181 -4.34 -12.93 -20.54
CA ASN A 181 -5.40 -12.11 -19.92
C ASN A 181 -4.84 -10.92 -19.12
N ALA A 182 -3.56 -10.56 -19.35
CA ALA A 182 -2.91 -9.50 -18.60
C ALA A 182 -3.59 -8.14 -18.81
N GLN A 183 -3.71 -7.40 -17.74
CA GLN A 183 -4.38 -6.09 -17.68
C GLN A 183 -3.36 -4.97 -17.57
N THR A 184 -3.72 -3.80 -18.06
CA THR A 184 -3.00 -2.55 -17.82
C THR A 184 -3.57 -1.89 -16.58
N PHE A 185 -2.74 -1.73 -15.55
CA PHE A 185 -3.13 -1.09 -14.30
C PHE A 185 -3.05 0.43 -14.40
N GLY A 186 -3.90 1.09 -13.67
CA GLY A 186 -3.96 2.54 -13.56
C GLY A 186 -5.35 3.03 -13.18
N CYS A 187 -5.49 4.33 -13.01
CA CYS A 187 -6.79 4.93 -12.74
C CYS A 187 -7.72 4.81 -13.94
N THR A 188 -8.89 4.18 -13.76
CA THR A 188 -9.94 4.03 -14.80
C THR A 188 -11.04 5.08 -14.70
N ASN A 189 -11.00 5.97 -13.69
CA ASN A 189 -11.95 7.05 -13.55
C ASN A 189 -11.60 8.21 -14.50
N ALA A 190 -12.41 8.42 -15.55
CA ALA A 190 -12.19 9.48 -16.53
C ALA A 190 -12.22 10.92 -15.95
N GLN A 191 -12.69 11.08 -14.71
CA GLN A 191 -12.72 12.36 -14.01
C GLN A 191 -11.54 12.58 -13.08
N ALA A 192 -10.69 11.57 -12.88
CA ALA A 192 -9.48 11.67 -12.07
C ALA A 192 -8.37 12.43 -12.80
N SER A 193 -7.50 13.15 -12.03
CA SER A 193 -6.37 13.91 -12.60
C SER A 193 -5.35 13.02 -13.29
N ASN A 194 -5.19 11.79 -12.79
CA ASN A 194 -4.27 10.78 -13.27
C ASN A 194 -4.97 9.68 -14.09
N TYR A 195 -6.12 9.99 -14.73
CA TYR A 195 -6.82 9.05 -15.59
C TYR A 195 -5.91 8.46 -16.66
N ASN A 196 -5.87 7.14 -16.74
CA ASN A 196 -5.15 6.42 -17.77
C ASN A 196 -6.15 5.76 -18.74
N PRO A 197 -6.33 6.30 -19.96
CA PRO A 197 -7.29 5.76 -20.93
C PRO A 197 -6.93 4.34 -21.41
N SER A 198 -5.69 3.88 -21.19
CA SER A 198 -5.24 2.53 -21.52
C SER A 198 -5.42 1.54 -20.36
N ALA A 199 -5.77 2.02 -19.15
CA ALA A 199 -5.99 1.15 -18.01
C ALA A 199 -7.25 0.30 -18.22
N THR A 200 -7.10 -1.01 -17.98
CA THR A 200 -8.20 -1.99 -18.00
C THR A 200 -8.55 -2.48 -16.61
N PHE A 201 -7.71 -2.16 -15.62
CA PHE A 201 -7.90 -2.49 -14.21
C PHE A 201 -7.63 -1.26 -13.34
N ASN A 202 -8.58 -0.93 -12.45
CA ASN A 202 -8.40 0.14 -11.47
C ASN A 202 -7.55 -0.37 -10.31
N ASP A 203 -6.34 0.15 -10.19
CA ASP A 203 -5.37 -0.23 -9.16
C ASP A 203 -5.51 0.58 -7.86
N GLY A 204 -6.58 1.38 -7.73
CA GLY A 204 -6.85 2.21 -6.56
C GLY A 204 -6.01 3.50 -6.49
N THR A 205 -5.26 3.83 -7.56
CA THR A 205 -4.41 5.03 -7.60
C THR A 205 -5.14 6.27 -8.12
N CYS A 206 -6.46 6.21 -8.37
CA CYS A 206 -7.20 7.38 -8.84
C CYS A 206 -7.03 8.55 -7.87
N GLU A 207 -6.55 9.66 -8.42
CA GLU A 207 -6.51 10.94 -7.73
C GLU A 207 -7.77 11.71 -8.11
N ASP A 208 -8.63 11.99 -7.13
CA ASP A 208 -9.77 12.83 -7.42
C ASP A 208 -9.25 14.15 -8.00
N ASN A 209 -9.75 14.50 -9.19
CA ASN A 209 -9.73 15.90 -9.53
C ASN A 209 -10.49 16.56 -8.38
N ALA A 210 -9.78 17.19 -7.46
CA ALA A 210 -10.36 18.28 -6.68
C ALA A 210 -10.77 19.33 -7.73
N THR A 211 -11.85 19.03 -8.45
CA THR A 211 -12.70 20.09 -8.95
C THR A 211 -13.15 20.71 -7.65
N GLU A 212 -12.48 21.79 -7.25
CA GLU A 212 -13.17 22.80 -6.52
C GLU A 212 -14.50 22.93 -7.28
N THR A 213 -15.54 22.32 -6.76
CA THR A 213 -16.88 22.81 -7.04
C THR A 213 -16.81 24.23 -6.51
N VAL A 214 -16.40 25.13 -7.39
CA VAL A 214 -16.68 26.53 -7.25
C VAL A 214 -18.20 26.59 -7.33
N LEU A 215 -18.85 26.27 -6.20
CA LEU A 215 -20.09 26.93 -5.90
C LEU A 215 -19.71 28.40 -6.01
N SER A 216 -20.11 29.05 -7.11
CA SER A 216 -20.02 30.48 -7.26
C SER A 216 -20.87 31.11 -6.18
N VAL A 217 -20.27 31.19 -5.01
CA VAL A 217 -20.62 32.15 -3.99
C VAL A 217 -19.79 33.37 -4.31
N ALA A 218 -20.50 34.47 -4.51
CA ALA A 218 -19.97 35.80 -4.79
C ALA A 218 -18.61 36.03 -4.16
N THR A 219 -17.68 36.54 -4.97
CA THR A 219 -16.37 37.09 -4.60
C THR A 219 -16.35 37.70 -3.21
N ASN A 220 -15.93 36.91 -2.22
CA ASN A 220 -15.29 37.43 -1.06
C ASN A 220 -13.84 36.92 -1.15
N THR A 221 -12.92 37.87 -1.26
CA THR A 221 -11.49 37.66 -1.18
C THR A 221 -11.20 36.63 -0.09
N SER A 222 -10.74 35.42 -0.48
CA SER A 222 -10.29 34.38 0.44
C SER A 222 -9.04 34.91 1.14
N VAL A 223 -9.22 35.43 2.34
CA VAL A 223 -8.11 35.62 3.26
C VAL A 223 -7.63 34.22 3.62
N GLU A 224 -6.46 33.82 3.16
CA GLU A 224 -5.83 32.56 3.54
C GLU A 224 -5.75 32.49 5.06
N ASN A 225 -6.57 31.62 5.67
CA ASN A 225 -6.54 31.35 7.11
C ASN A 225 -5.36 30.41 7.42
N THR A 226 -4.15 30.97 7.29
CA THR A 226 -2.94 30.21 7.63
C THR A 226 -2.73 30.18 9.13
N TRP A 227 -2.17 29.11 9.63
CA TRP A 227 -1.73 28.98 11.01
C TRP A 227 -0.29 28.49 11.09
N ALA A 228 0.41 28.78 12.14
CA ALA A 228 1.80 28.37 12.34
C ALA A 228 2.02 27.89 13.78
N VAL A 229 2.98 26.97 13.93
CA VAL A 229 3.44 26.47 15.24
C VAL A 229 4.87 26.93 15.46
N PHE A 230 5.13 27.51 16.63
CA PHE A 230 6.46 28.00 17.00
C PHE A 230 6.68 28.01 18.54
N PRO A 231 7.95 28.00 19.00
CA PRO A 231 9.11 27.66 18.19
C PRO A 231 9.01 26.21 17.68
N ASN A 232 9.56 25.92 16.52
CA ASN A 232 9.67 24.56 16.02
C ASN A 232 11.11 24.38 15.49
N PRO A 233 11.99 23.72 16.26
CA PRO A 233 11.76 22.86 17.42
C PRO A 233 11.35 23.59 18.71
N VAL A 234 10.48 22.93 19.50
CA VAL A 234 10.10 23.35 20.85
C VAL A 234 11.20 22.94 21.84
N ARG A 235 11.57 23.83 22.78
CA ARG A 235 12.61 23.58 23.80
C ARG A 235 12.16 23.81 25.25
N ASP A 236 11.08 24.51 25.45
CA ASP A 236 10.62 25.04 26.76
C ASP A 236 9.23 24.53 27.15
N GLN A 237 8.77 23.44 26.55
CA GLN A 237 7.44 22.82 26.76
C GLN A 237 6.25 23.76 26.40
N LEU A 238 6.53 24.92 25.80
CA LEU A 238 5.51 25.86 25.36
C LEU A 238 5.32 25.76 23.85
N ILE A 239 4.18 25.32 23.43
CA ILE A 239 3.79 25.19 22.01
C ILE A 239 2.88 26.38 21.70
N HIS A 240 3.34 27.26 20.84
CA HIS A 240 2.56 28.42 20.42
C HIS A 240 1.95 28.16 19.05
N ILE A 241 0.67 28.45 18.92
CA ILE A 241 -0.07 28.36 17.66
C ILE A 241 -0.53 29.79 17.33
N GLN A 242 -0.07 30.32 16.20
CA GLN A 242 -0.44 31.62 15.67
C GLN A 242 -1.40 31.44 14.51
N PHE A 243 -2.49 32.14 14.51
CA PHE A 243 -3.45 32.20 13.42
C PHE A 243 -3.33 33.54 12.69
N SER A 244 -3.36 33.51 11.35
CA SER A 244 -3.32 34.75 10.56
C SER A 244 -4.60 35.57 10.70
N ASN A 245 -5.74 34.92 10.82
CA ASN A 245 -7.05 35.53 11.06
C ASN A 245 -7.93 34.61 11.92
N VAL A 246 -8.47 35.15 12.99
CA VAL A 246 -9.56 34.55 13.76
C VAL A 246 -10.74 35.49 13.68
N THR A 247 -11.70 35.21 12.83
CA THR A 247 -12.97 35.93 12.80
C THR A 247 -13.77 35.52 14.04
N SER A 248 -14.36 36.51 14.68
CA SER A 248 -14.89 36.46 16.05
C SER A 248 -16.19 35.68 16.24
N GLU A 249 -16.65 34.92 15.27
CA GLU A 249 -17.92 34.20 15.34
C GLU A 249 -17.70 32.66 15.26
N THR A 250 -17.76 32.05 16.44
CA THR A 250 -18.26 30.69 16.74
C THR A 250 -17.71 29.50 15.97
N SER A 251 -16.49 29.50 15.45
CA SER A 251 -15.88 28.31 14.94
C SER A 251 -15.52 27.35 16.08
N LYS A 252 -16.04 26.13 16.07
CA LYS A 252 -15.54 25.07 16.95
C LYS A 252 -14.14 24.70 16.49
N MET A 253 -13.15 24.96 17.32
CA MET A 253 -11.77 24.62 17.04
C MET A 253 -11.23 23.67 18.11
N SER A 254 -10.42 22.70 17.69
CA SER A 254 -9.64 21.88 18.61
C SER A 254 -8.24 21.64 18.07
N VAL A 255 -7.31 21.41 19.00
CA VAL A 255 -5.93 21.02 18.68
C VAL A 255 -5.67 19.67 19.33
N ASP A 256 -5.22 18.73 18.53
CA ASP A 256 -4.77 17.40 18.96
C ASP A 256 -3.28 17.24 18.62
N ILE A 257 -2.52 16.60 19.50
CA ILE A 257 -1.12 16.22 19.26
C ILE A 257 -1.00 14.72 19.33
N PHE A 258 -0.38 14.13 18.31
CA PHE A 258 -0.17 12.70 18.17
C PHE A 258 1.32 12.39 18.14
N ASP A 259 1.73 11.27 18.68
CA ASP A 259 3.06 10.70 18.45
C ASP A 259 3.18 10.10 17.03
N MET A 260 4.35 9.61 16.70
CA MET A 260 4.60 8.99 15.38
C MET A 260 3.94 7.63 15.22
N ALA A 261 3.41 7.02 16.30
CA ALA A 261 2.60 5.81 16.26
C ALA A 261 1.10 6.12 16.09
N GLY A 262 0.73 7.42 15.98
CA GLY A 262 -0.66 7.86 15.84
C GLY A 262 -1.45 7.92 17.15
N MET A 263 -0.80 7.69 18.29
CA MET A 263 -1.46 7.81 19.58
C MET A 263 -1.66 9.28 19.96
N LYS A 264 -2.89 9.64 20.29
CA LYS A 264 -3.23 10.99 20.75
C LYS A 264 -2.69 11.25 22.16
N ILE A 265 -1.80 12.22 22.28
CA ILE A 265 -1.15 12.61 23.54
C ILE A 265 -1.85 13.81 24.18
N VAL A 266 -2.30 14.76 23.37
CA VAL A 266 -2.95 15.99 23.80
C VAL A 266 -4.22 16.19 23.00
N SER A 267 -5.27 16.66 23.68
CA SER A 267 -6.49 17.16 23.05
C SER A 267 -6.92 18.43 23.77
N ARG A 268 -7.15 19.51 23.04
CA ARG A 268 -7.60 20.81 23.58
C ARG A 268 -8.66 21.40 22.68
N GLU A 269 -9.82 21.69 23.26
CA GLU A 269 -10.80 22.55 22.60
C GLU A 269 -10.37 23.99 22.78
N LEU A 270 -10.46 24.79 21.71
CA LEU A 270 -10.11 26.21 21.69
C LEU A 270 -11.39 27.01 21.69
N SER A 271 -11.51 27.86 22.69
CA SER A 271 -12.58 28.86 22.84
C SER A 271 -12.01 30.28 22.76
N LYS A 272 -12.88 31.26 22.61
CA LYS A 272 -12.46 32.69 22.53
C LYS A 272 -11.55 33.13 23.67
N GLY A 273 -11.70 32.54 24.86
CA GLY A 273 -10.87 32.87 26.04
C GLY A 273 -9.44 32.29 25.99
N ASN A 274 -9.17 31.38 25.08
CA ASN A 274 -7.84 30.76 24.93
C ASN A 274 -6.88 31.63 24.07
N PHE A 275 -7.41 32.62 23.35
CA PHE A 275 -6.60 33.47 22.48
C PHE A 275 -6.01 34.64 23.27
N VAL A 276 -4.69 34.73 23.29
CA VAL A 276 -3.93 35.86 23.84
C VAL A 276 -3.70 36.89 22.72
N SER A 277 -3.36 38.11 23.04
CA SER A 277 -3.11 39.19 22.09
C SER A 277 -2.43 38.74 20.80
N GLY A 278 -3.06 39.04 19.65
CA GLY A 278 -2.52 38.72 18.33
C GLY A 278 -2.92 37.32 17.78
N ASN A 279 -4.09 36.80 18.13
CA ASN A 279 -4.59 35.50 17.61
C ASN A 279 -3.67 34.32 17.91
N LYS A 280 -3.05 34.32 19.07
CA LYS A 280 -2.11 33.29 19.54
C LYS A 280 -2.73 32.43 20.62
N VAL A 281 -2.54 31.12 20.52
CA VAL A 281 -2.84 30.14 21.56
C VAL A 281 -1.54 29.55 22.06
N THR A 282 -1.43 29.33 23.37
CA THR A 282 -0.29 28.64 23.98
C THR A 282 -0.76 27.35 24.66
N ILE A 283 -0.13 26.24 24.33
CA ILE A 283 -0.32 24.94 24.95
C ILE A 283 0.95 24.64 25.75
N GLU A 284 0.81 24.51 27.06
CA GLU A 284 1.88 24.03 27.92
C GLU A 284 1.77 22.51 28.03
N GLN A 285 2.77 21.80 27.49
CA GLN A 285 2.78 20.34 27.47
C GLN A 285 4.21 19.81 27.51
N ALA A 286 4.50 18.99 28.54
CA ALA A 286 5.75 18.26 28.60
C ALA A 286 5.71 17.09 27.60
N LEU A 287 6.50 17.21 26.54
CA LEU A 287 6.71 16.17 25.55
C LEU A 287 8.17 15.72 25.58
N SER A 288 8.43 14.45 25.38
CA SER A 288 9.78 13.93 25.19
C SER A 288 10.38 14.46 23.89
N ALA A 289 11.72 14.55 23.80
CA ALA A 289 12.38 14.92 22.55
C ALA A 289 11.99 13.94 21.46
N GLY A 290 11.55 14.44 20.30
CA GLY A 290 11.05 13.64 19.20
C GLY A 290 10.20 14.43 18.22
N SER A 291 9.67 13.75 17.22
CA SER A 291 8.72 14.30 16.24
C SER A 291 7.29 13.90 16.61
N TYR A 292 6.37 14.82 16.35
CA TYR A 292 4.94 14.69 16.63
C TYR A 292 4.13 15.24 15.46
N LYS A 293 2.87 14.85 15.35
CA LYS A 293 1.88 15.49 14.47
C LYS A 293 0.94 16.33 15.31
N ILE A 294 0.81 17.60 14.95
CA ILE A 294 -0.20 18.49 15.52
C ILE A 294 -1.31 18.70 14.49
N ALA A 295 -2.54 18.41 14.88
CA ALA A 295 -3.73 18.54 14.07
C ALA A 295 -4.60 19.67 14.63
N LEU A 296 -4.97 20.62 13.78
CA LEU A 296 -5.96 21.65 14.04
C LEU A 296 -7.27 21.26 13.35
N THR A 297 -8.33 21.09 14.09
CA THR A 297 -9.68 20.93 13.55
C THR A 297 -10.42 22.26 13.67
N ARG A 298 -10.95 22.76 12.55
CA ARG A 298 -11.78 23.97 12.48
C ARG A 298 -13.01 23.67 11.64
N ASP A 299 -14.20 23.80 12.23
CA ASP A 299 -15.49 23.58 11.55
C ASP A 299 -15.57 22.25 10.79
N GLY A 300 -14.93 21.20 11.35
CA GLY A 300 -14.88 19.85 10.75
C GLY A 300 -13.73 19.63 9.74
N VAL A 301 -13.00 20.67 9.36
CA VAL A 301 -11.80 20.54 8.52
C VAL A 301 -10.58 20.32 9.40
N VAL A 302 -9.75 19.32 9.07
CA VAL A 302 -8.53 18.97 9.81
C VAL A 302 -7.30 19.36 8.98
N GLU A 303 -6.44 20.18 9.56
CA GLU A 303 -5.13 20.53 8.99
C GLU A 303 -4.02 20.02 9.91
N THR A 304 -2.94 19.51 9.36
CA THR A 304 -1.83 18.94 10.15
C THR A 304 -0.50 19.63 9.87
N LYS A 305 0.35 19.71 10.92
CA LYS A 305 1.75 20.14 10.81
C LYS A 305 2.65 19.21 11.61
N THR A 306 3.94 19.22 11.30
CA THR A 306 4.94 18.49 12.09
C THR A 306 5.44 19.40 13.22
N LEU A 307 5.45 18.88 14.43
CA LEU A 307 6.01 19.48 15.63
C LEU A 307 7.26 18.71 16.03
N VAL A 308 8.37 19.39 16.17
CA VAL A 308 9.64 18.81 16.65
C VAL A 308 9.89 19.32 18.07
N VAL A 309 10.20 18.43 18.98
CA VAL A 309 10.61 18.75 20.36
C VAL A 309 12.08 18.41 20.50
N ALA A 310 12.89 19.39 20.87
CA ALA A 310 14.31 19.22 21.13
C ALA A 310 14.60 19.32 22.64
N LYS A 311 15.67 18.67 23.09
CA LYS A 311 16.16 18.82 24.45
C LYS A 311 16.87 20.17 24.62
#